data_8fa37c924be2e22c5af0177cdf943e12
#
_entry.id   8fa37c924be2e22c5af0177cdf943e12
#
_cell.length_a   1.000
_cell.length_b   1.000
_cell.length_c   1.000
_cell.angle_alpha   90.00
_cell.angle_beta   90.00
_cell.angle_gamma   90.00
#
_symmetry.space_group_name_H-M   'P 1'
#
loop_
_entity.id
_entity.type
_entity.pdbx_description
1 polymer ?
#
loop_
_entity_poly.entity_id
_entity_poly.type
_entity_poly.pdbx_seq_one_letter_code
_entity_poly.pdbx_strand_id
1 'polypeptide(L)'
;MSAPRWTRGAAPAAGIAGVVAAPYVLPRFVVYLLTLTFIAALLAGSVNLLAGLAGLVSIGHAGIAAAGAYGVAWAAVHDVGLPAQLGVAAALTLAVSVVYALTTMRTTGIVFLMITLALGMTVFGLALKLSSVTGGQNGLTGIRRPEAVDEWWQFYFFTAALYGACLLVLGVVARSPFGLTLRGVRESPSRMTSLGYSVTAAKFVAVVISGVFAGSAGVLLAWNSEFMSPSVASFSRSAL
;
A
#
# COMPACT_ATOMS: atom_id res chain seq x y z
N MET A 1 0.92 11.34 34.89
CA MET A 1 -0.43 10.81 35.06
C MET A 1 -0.56 9.57 34.17
N SER A 2 -0.49 8.36 34.74
CA SER A 2 -0.57 7.08 34.00
C SER A 2 -2.04 6.74 33.78
N ALA A 3 -2.46 6.65 32.51
CA ALA A 3 -3.81 6.21 32.15
C ALA A 3 -4.10 4.82 32.74
N PRO A 4 -5.30 4.57 33.29
CA PRO A 4 -5.67 3.31 33.94
C PRO A 4 -5.61 2.13 32.96
N ARG A 5 -5.16 0.98 33.42
CA ARG A 5 -4.89 -0.24 32.63
C ARG A 5 -6.09 -0.77 31.82
N TRP A 6 -7.30 -0.48 32.23
CA TRP A 6 -8.52 -0.93 31.53
C TRP A 6 -8.80 -0.15 30.23
N THR A 7 -8.31 1.07 30.05
CA THR A 7 -8.49 1.81 28.80
C THR A 7 -7.63 1.25 27.65
N ARG A 8 -6.61 0.44 27.95
CA ARG A 8 -5.69 -0.15 26.93
C ARG A 8 -6.31 -1.34 26.18
N GLY A 9 -7.32 -2.03 26.74
CA GLY A 9 -8.00 -3.15 26.10
C GLY A 9 -9.38 -2.78 25.51
N ALA A 10 -10.06 -1.79 26.11
CA ALA A 10 -11.41 -1.41 25.70
C ALA A 10 -11.44 -0.66 24.35
N ALA A 11 -10.46 0.18 24.07
CA ALA A 11 -10.40 0.97 22.83
C ALA A 11 -10.26 0.09 21.56
N PRO A 12 -9.33 -0.89 21.48
CA PRO A 12 -9.27 -1.77 20.31
C PRO A 12 -10.49 -2.68 20.18
N ALA A 13 -11.06 -3.16 21.30
CA ALA A 13 -12.27 -3.99 21.28
C ALA A 13 -13.49 -3.21 20.76
N ALA A 14 -13.69 -1.96 21.21
CA ALA A 14 -14.73 -1.07 20.71
C ALA A 14 -14.55 -0.76 19.21
N GLY A 15 -13.31 -0.56 18.76
CA GLY A 15 -13.00 -0.37 17.35
C GLY A 15 -13.37 -1.57 16.49
N ILE A 16 -13.00 -2.79 16.91
CA ILE A 16 -13.36 -4.03 16.21
C ILE A 16 -14.87 -4.24 16.19
N ALA A 17 -15.55 -4.02 17.33
CA ALA A 17 -17.02 -4.12 17.40
C ALA A 17 -17.69 -3.13 16.45
N GLY A 18 -17.20 -1.89 16.35
CA GLY A 18 -17.69 -0.88 15.41
C GLY A 18 -17.51 -1.30 13.95
N VAL A 19 -16.35 -1.88 13.60
CA VAL A 19 -16.08 -2.40 12.25
C VAL A 19 -17.02 -3.56 11.92
N VAL A 20 -17.27 -4.48 12.86
CA VAL A 20 -18.17 -5.62 12.64
C VAL A 20 -19.64 -5.18 12.53
N ALA A 21 -20.07 -4.21 13.33
CA ALA A 21 -21.43 -3.72 13.33
C ALA A 21 -21.77 -2.80 12.13
N ALA A 22 -20.77 -2.16 11.53
CA ALA A 22 -20.97 -1.15 10.51
C ALA A 22 -21.88 -1.57 9.34
N PRO A 23 -21.72 -2.73 8.67
CA PRO A 23 -22.57 -3.11 7.53
C PRO A 23 -24.01 -3.43 7.91
N TYR A 24 -24.30 -3.68 9.21
CA TYR A 24 -25.65 -3.99 9.70
C TYR A 24 -26.42 -2.74 10.14
N VAL A 25 -25.72 -1.68 10.54
CA VAL A 25 -26.32 -0.47 11.11
C VAL A 25 -26.28 0.71 10.14
N LEU A 26 -25.28 0.77 9.26
CA LEU A 26 -25.03 1.93 8.42
C LEU A 26 -25.58 1.74 6.99
N PRO A 27 -26.00 2.83 6.31
CA PRO A 27 -26.36 2.79 4.89
C PRO A 27 -25.20 2.32 4.01
N ARG A 28 -25.51 1.66 2.89
CA ARG A 28 -24.52 1.16 1.92
C ARG A 28 -23.47 2.21 1.50
N PHE A 29 -23.90 3.45 1.34
CA PHE A 29 -22.99 4.55 0.98
C PHE A 29 -21.90 4.79 2.04
N VAL A 30 -22.30 4.75 3.34
CA VAL A 30 -21.34 4.94 4.44
C VAL A 30 -20.36 3.77 4.51
N VAL A 31 -20.84 2.53 4.31
CA VAL A 31 -19.97 1.33 4.27
C VAL A 31 -18.98 1.40 3.10
N TYR A 32 -19.41 1.89 1.93
CA TYR A 32 -18.52 2.15 0.81
C TYR A 32 -17.41 3.17 1.16
N LEU A 33 -17.76 4.27 1.84
CA LEU A 33 -16.78 5.25 2.31
C LEU A 33 -15.81 4.66 3.33
N LEU A 34 -16.30 3.80 4.24
CA LEU A 34 -15.44 3.08 5.19
C LEU A 34 -14.46 2.15 4.47
N THR A 35 -14.91 1.44 3.43
CA THR A 35 -14.05 0.60 2.60
C THR A 35 -12.93 1.44 1.96
N LEU A 36 -13.27 2.57 1.36
CA LEU A 36 -12.28 3.51 0.82
C LEU A 36 -11.31 4.01 1.89
N THR A 37 -11.81 4.26 3.10
CA THR A 37 -10.97 4.68 4.23
C THR A 37 -9.97 3.60 4.62
N PHE A 38 -10.35 2.31 4.66
CA PHE A 38 -9.41 1.22 4.92
C PHE A 38 -8.35 1.08 3.82
N ILE A 39 -8.74 1.25 2.56
CA ILE A 39 -7.80 1.23 1.42
C ILE A 39 -6.80 2.39 1.53
N ALA A 40 -7.28 3.59 1.81
CA ALA A 40 -6.43 4.76 2.00
C ALA A 40 -5.51 4.61 3.24
N ALA A 41 -6.05 4.07 4.34
CA ALA A 41 -5.28 3.80 5.55
C ALA A 41 -4.20 2.73 5.33
N LEU A 42 -4.45 1.73 4.46
CA LEU A 42 -3.44 0.75 4.06
C LEU A 42 -2.30 1.40 3.27
N LEU A 43 -2.63 2.28 2.33
CA LEU A 43 -1.64 3.05 1.59
C LEU A 43 -0.84 3.97 2.52
N ALA A 44 -1.51 4.70 3.41
CA ALA A 44 -0.87 5.53 4.42
C ALA A 44 0.03 4.71 5.37
N GLY A 45 -0.39 3.50 5.75
CA GLY A 45 0.40 2.55 6.52
C GLY A 45 1.69 2.13 5.82
N SER A 46 1.63 1.95 4.49
CA SER A 46 2.82 1.65 3.68
C SER A 46 3.85 2.79 3.72
N VAL A 47 3.39 4.03 3.56
CA VAL A 47 4.25 5.22 3.67
C VAL A 47 4.79 5.38 5.09
N ASN A 48 3.95 5.14 6.10
CA ASN A 48 4.34 5.24 7.52
C ASN A 48 5.45 4.24 7.91
N LEU A 49 5.52 3.07 7.29
CA LEU A 49 6.63 2.13 7.50
C LEU A 49 7.97 2.82 7.16
N LEU A 50 8.05 3.50 6.02
CA LEU A 50 9.29 4.20 5.61
C LEU A 50 9.52 5.47 6.42
N ALA A 51 8.54 6.34 6.50
CA ALA A 51 8.65 7.62 7.19
C ALA A 51 8.81 7.42 8.71
N GLY A 52 8.02 6.52 9.29
CA GLY A 52 7.99 6.27 10.72
C GLY A 52 9.19 5.48 11.23
N LEU A 53 9.60 4.40 10.56
CA LEU A 53 10.70 3.54 11.03
C LEU A 53 12.04 3.93 10.42
N ALA A 54 12.12 4.16 9.11
CA ALA A 54 13.37 4.42 8.41
C ALA A 54 13.69 5.93 8.25
N GLY A 55 12.74 6.82 8.54
CA GLY A 55 12.92 8.27 8.34
C GLY A 55 12.97 8.69 6.86
N LEU A 56 12.41 7.86 5.97
CA LEU A 56 12.41 8.07 4.53
C LEU A 56 11.02 8.49 4.06
N VAL A 57 10.82 9.77 3.76
CA VAL A 57 9.54 10.27 3.24
C VAL A 57 9.46 10.00 1.74
N SER A 58 8.46 9.24 1.30
CA SER A 58 8.22 8.91 -0.10
C SER A 58 6.89 9.49 -0.58
N ILE A 59 6.92 10.17 -1.72
CA ILE A 59 5.72 10.72 -2.38
C ILE A 59 5.35 9.89 -3.64
N GLY A 60 6.11 8.84 -3.94
CA GLY A 60 5.88 7.98 -5.12
C GLY A 60 5.06 6.72 -4.86
N HIS A 61 4.51 6.51 -3.65
CA HIS A 61 3.81 5.27 -3.28
C HIS A 61 2.54 5.01 -4.10
N ALA A 62 1.85 6.07 -4.57
CA ALA A 62 0.74 5.92 -5.50
C ALA A 62 1.15 5.25 -6.82
N GLY A 63 2.39 5.45 -7.29
CA GLY A 63 2.92 4.74 -8.44
C GLY A 63 3.03 3.23 -8.22
N ILE A 64 3.49 2.82 -7.03
CA ILE A 64 3.56 1.38 -6.67
C ILE A 64 2.14 0.80 -6.52
N ALA A 65 1.24 1.54 -5.87
CA ALA A 65 -0.17 1.13 -5.77
C ALA A 65 -0.83 0.98 -7.15
N ALA A 66 -0.55 1.92 -8.08
CA ALA A 66 -1.03 1.83 -9.44
C ALA A 66 -0.51 0.59 -10.18
N ALA A 67 0.73 0.16 -9.95
CA ALA A 67 1.26 -1.06 -10.55
C ALA A 67 0.46 -2.31 -10.11
N GLY A 68 0.14 -2.42 -8.81
CA GLY A 68 -0.73 -3.49 -8.30
C GLY A 68 -2.15 -3.41 -8.88
N ALA A 69 -2.72 -2.21 -8.93
CA ALA A 69 -4.05 -1.96 -9.46
C ALA A 69 -4.15 -2.30 -10.96
N TYR A 70 -3.19 -1.87 -11.77
CA TYR A 70 -3.16 -2.21 -13.20
C TYR A 70 -2.90 -3.70 -13.44
N GLY A 71 -2.09 -4.35 -12.60
CA GLY A 71 -1.85 -5.78 -12.70
C GLY A 71 -3.12 -6.59 -12.53
N VAL A 72 -3.92 -6.30 -11.50
CA VAL A 72 -5.20 -6.98 -11.29
C VAL A 72 -6.24 -6.57 -12.32
N ALA A 73 -6.29 -5.29 -12.71
CA ALA A 73 -7.24 -4.78 -13.71
C ALA A 73 -7.03 -5.42 -15.07
N TRP A 74 -5.79 -5.49 -15.53
CA TRP A 74 -5.44 -6.13 -16.81
C TRP A 74 -5.83 -7.61 -16.81
N ALA A 75 -5.50 -8.34 -15.75
CA ALA A 75 -5.81 -9.76 -15.65
C ALA A 75 -7.34 -10.01 -15.55
N ALA A 76 -8.08 -9.13 -14.86
CA ALA A 76 -9.54 -9.23 -14.75
C ALA A 76 -10.24 -8.99 -16.10
N VAL A 77 -9.77 -8.02 -16.89
CA VAL A 77 -10.33 -7.73 -18.24
C VAL A 77 -10.07 -8.87 -19.21
N HIS A 78 -9.02 -9.68 -18.99
CA HIS A 78 -8.71 -10.85 -19.84
C HIS A 78 -9.32 -12.15 -19.28
N ASP A 79 -10.30 -12.07 -18.36
CA ASP A 79 -10.99 -13.22 -17.74
C ASP A 79 -10.05 -14.28 -17.14
N VAL A 80 -8.90 -13.84 -16.64
CA VAL A 80 -7.93 -14.71 -15.98
C VAL A 80 -8.42 -15.05 -14.59
N GLY A 81 -8.30 -16.29 -14.15
CA GLY A 81 -8.75 -16.74 -12.83
C GLY A 81 -8.08 -15.98 -11.66
N LEU A 82 -8.77 -15.88 -10.53
CA LEU A 82 -8.33 -15.11 -9.35
C LEU A 82 -6.88 -15.35 -8.92
N PRO A 83 -6.35 -16.60 -8.84
CA PRO A 83 -4.96 -16.81 -8.44
C PRO A 83 -3.95 -16.15 -9.40
N ALA A 84 -4.24 -16.16 -10.71
CA ALA A 84 -3.38 -15.55 -11.70
C ALA A 84 -3.52 -14.01 -11.68
N GLN A 85 -4.71 -13.46 -11.42
CA GLN A 85 -4.91 -12.01 -11.20
C GLN A 85 -4.01 -11.51 -10.06
N LEU A 86 -4.04 -12.21 -8.92
CA LEU A 86 -3.19 -11.89 -7.77
C LEU A 86 -1.70 -12.08 -8.09
N GLY A 87 -1.36 -13.12 -8.86
CA GLY A 87 0.01 -13.39 -9.30
C GLY A 87 0.57 -12.26 -10.18
N VAL A 88 -0.19 -11.79 -11.17
CA VAL A 88 0.20 -10.67 -12.04
C VAL A 88 0.34 -9.37 -11.23
N ALA A 89 -0.65 -9.07 -10.37
CA ALA A 89 -0.60 -7.89 -9.51
C ALA A 89 0.60 -7.91 -8.57
N ALA A 90 0.89 -9.05 -7.94
CA ALA A 90 2.04 -9.22 -7.07
C ALA A 90 3.36 -9.09 -7.84
N ALA A 91 3.48 -9.71 -9.02
CA ALA A 91 4.67 -9.63 -9.85
C ALA A 91 4.98 -8.19 -10.29
N LEU A 92 3.97 -7.44 -10.77
CA LEU A 92 4.14 -6.04 -11.16
C LEU A 92 4.45 -5.15 -9.96
N THR A 93 3.76 -5.35 -8.83
CA THR A 93 4.04 -4.62 -7.59
C THR A 93 5.47 -4.85 -7.13
N LEU A 94 5.93 -6.10 -7.10
CA LEU A 94 7.31 -6.44 -6.71
C LEU A 94 8.32 -5.86 -7.68
N ALA A 95 8.11 -5.97 -8.99
CA ALA A 95 9.00 -5.42 -10.00
C ALA A 95 9.18 -3.91 -9.82
N VAL A 96 8.07 -3.16 -9.70
CA VAL A 96 8.13 -1.71 -9.48
C VAL A 96 8.76 -1.38 -8.13
N SER A 97 8.41 -2.10 -7.06
CA SER A 97 8.99 -1.90 -5.73
C SER A 97 10.50 -2.14 -5.70
N VAL A 98 10.99 -3.16 -6.43
CA VAL A 98 12.42 -3.44 -6.58
C VAL A 98 13.12 -2.31 -7.34
N VAL A 99 12.52 -1.78 -8.42
CA VAL A 99 13.06 -0.62 -9.15
C VAL A 99 13.16 0.59 -8.23
N TYR A 100 12.11 0.88 -7.44
CA TYR A 100 12.14 1.94 -6.43
C TYR A 100 13.24 1.70 -5.39
N ALA A 101 13.35 0.49 -4.88
CA ALA A 101 14.37 0.13 -3.89
C ALA A 101 15.79 0.29 -4.43
N LEU A 102 16.07 -0.22 -5.63
CA LEU A 102 17.40 -0.13 -6.26
C LEU A 102 17.83 1.31 -6.52
N THR A 103 16.90 2.16 -6.96
CA THR A 103 17.20 3.57 -7.27
C THR A 103 17.35 4.42 -6.02
N THR A 104 16.63 4.08 -4.93
CA THR A 104 16.57 4.93 -3.74
C THR A 104 17.40 4.44 -2.56
N MET A 105 17.87 3.19 -2.54
CA MET A 105 18.56 2.58 -1.40
C MET A 105 19.82 3.33 -0.93
N ARG A 106 20.47 4.09 -1.83
CA ARG A 106 21.68 4.88 -1.53
C ARG A 106 21.40 6.35 -1.21
N THR A 107 20.12 6.76 -1.23
CA THR A 107 19.72 8.14 -1.05
C THR A 107 19.04 8.38 0.30
N THR A 108 18.93 9.62 0.73
CA THR A 108 18.31 10.05 1.99
C THR A 108 17.71 11.44 1.85
N GLY A 109 16.81 11.79 2.76
CA GLY A 109 16.24 13.14 2.86
C GLY A 109 15.54 13.58 1.58
N ILE A 110 15.82 14.80 1.14
CA ILE A 110 15.17 15.45 -0.02
C ILE A 110 15.44 14.69 -1.33
N VAL A 111 16.65 14.12 -1.50
CA VAL A 111 17.00 13.37 -2.72
C VAL A 111 16.14 12.12 -2.85
N PHE A 112 15.90 11.39 -1.75
CA PHE A 112 15.00 10.23 -1.74
C PHE A 112 13.58 10.63 -2.16
N LEU A 113 13.07 11.75 -1.62
CA LEU A 113 11.74 12.29 -1.94
C LEU A 113 11.63 12.65 -3.42
N MET A 114 12.64 13.33 -3.99
CA MET A 114 12.64 13.72 -5.41
C MET A 114 12.67 12.51 -6.35
N ILE A 115 13.50 11.50 -6.04
CA ILE A 115 13.58 10.28 -6.86
C ILE A 115 12.26 9.51 -6.81
N THR A 116 11.66 9.35 -5.63
CA THR A 116 10.37 8.64 -5.50
C THR A 116 9.25 9.38 -6.24
N LEU A 117 9.24 10.71 -6.22
CA LEU A 117 8.31 11.51 -7.02
C LEU A 117 8.52 11.31 -8.52
N ALA A 118 9.77 11.36 -9.00
CA ALA A 118 10.09 11.15 -10.40
C ALA A 118 9.68 9.74 -10.87
N LEU A 119 9.91 8.71 -10.04
CA LEU A 119 9.46 7.34 -10.33
C LEU A 119 7.93 7.24 -10.37
N GLY A 120 7.21 7.90 -9.45
CA GLY A 120 5.75 7.96 -9.47
C GLY A 120 5.22 8.59 -10.76
N MET A 121 5.82 9.71 -11.19
CA MET A 121 5.48 10.35 -12.45
C MET A 121 5.86 9.50 -13.68
N THR A 122 6.93 8.71 -13.59
CA THR A 122 7.30 7.75 -14.64
C THR A 122 6.25 6.65 -14.78
N VAL A 123 5.77 6.08 -13.67
CA VAL A 123 4.68 5.07 -13.69
C VAL A 123 3.40 5.68 -14.27
N PHE A 124 3.06 6.91 -13.86
CA PHE A 124 1.92 7.64 -14.43
C PHE A 124 2.06 7.86 -15.94
N GLY A 125 3.22 8.30 -16.41
CA GLY A 125 3.52 8.50 -17.84
C GLY A 125 3.49 7.19 -18.63
N LEU A 126 4.01 6.09 -18.07
CA LEU A 126 3.91 4.75 -18.65
C LEU A 126 2.46 4.27 -18.75
N ALA A 127 1.65 4.52 -17.72
CA ALA A 127 0.23 4.18 -17.75
C ALA A 127 -0.53 4.94 -18.86
N LEU A 128 -0.18 6.18 -19.14
CA LEU A 128 -0.74 6.94 -20.25
C LEU A 128 -0.25 6.45 -21.62
N LYS A 129 1.03 6.10 -21.74
CA LYS A 129 1.67 5.74 -23.03
C LYS A 129 1.34 4.33 -23.48
N LEU A 130 1.25 3.38 -22.55
CA LEU A 130 0.94 1.96 -22.85
C LEU A 130 -0.55 1.71 -22.99
N SER A 131 -1.23 2.49 -23.85
CA SER A 131 -2.69 2.45 -24.02
C SER A 131 -3.23 1.07 -24.39
N SER A 132 -2.45 0.22 -25.05
CA SER A 132 -2.81 -1.16 -25.39
C SER A 132 -2.96 -2.08 -24.15
N VAL A 133 -2.33 -1.75 -23.04
CA VAL A 133 -2.35 -2.56 -21.80
C VAL A 133 -3.17 -1.88 -20.70
N THR A 134 -3.07 -0.57 -20.62
CA THR A 134 -3.65 0.22 -19.51
C THR A 134 -4.95 0.93 -19.89
N GLY A 135 -5.37 0.86 -21.17
CA GLY A 135 -6.47 1.69 -21.69
C GLY A 135 -6.11 3.17 -21.87
N GLY A 136 -4.87 3.59 -21.55
CA GLY A 136 -4.42 4.98 -21.68
C GLY A 136 -5.28 5.96 -20.90
N GLN A 137 -5.68 7.07 -21.51
CA GLN A 137 -6.54 8.08 -20.88
C GLN A 137 -7.94 7.57 -20.52
N ASN A 138 -8.48 6.62 -21.29
CA ASN A 138 -9.80 6.06 -21.06
C ASN A 138 -9.82 5.08 -19.87
N GLY A 139 -8.65 4.58 -19.47
CA GLY A 139 -8.53 3.60 -18.40
C GLY A 139 -9.08 2.21 -18.76
N LEU A 140 -9.10 1.32 -17.78
CA LEU A 140 -9.67 -0.02 -17.88
C LEU A 140 -11.02 -0.05 -17.16
N THR A 141 -12.06 -0.52 -17.83
CA THR A 141 -13.43 -0.70 -17.32
C THR A 141 -13.77 -2.19 -17.28
N GLY A 142 -14.79 -2.55 -16.51
CA GLY A 142 -15.26 -3.94 -16.46
C GLY A 142 -14.42 -4.84 -15.54
N ILE A 143 -13.69 -4.26 -14.60
CA ILE A 143 -12.96 -4.99 -13.58
C ILE A 143 -13.98 -5.63 -12.64
N ARG A 144 -14.18 -6.93 -12.76
CA ARG A 144 -15.08 -7.66 -11.86
C ARG A 144 -14.39 -8.04 -10.58
N ARG A 145 -15.12 -7.95 -9.48
CA ARG A 145 -14.67 -8.50 -8.19
C ARG A 145 -14.62 -10.03 -8.28
N PRO A 146 -13.76 -10.68 -7.51
CA PRO A 146 -13.81 -12.13 -7.37
C PRO A 146 -15.16 -12.58 -6.82
N GLU A 147 -15.71 -13.69 -7.34
CA GLU A 147 -17.01 -14.25 -6.90
C GLU A 147 -17.09 -14.46 -5.39
N ALA A 148 -15.95 -14.78 -4.74
CA ALA A 148 -15.88 -14.98 -3.30
C ALA A 148 -16.13 -13.72 -2.47
N VAL A 149 -16.05 -12.52 -3.06
CA VAL A 149 -16.21 -11.21 -2.40
C VAL A 149 -17.03 -10.24 -3.27
N ASP A 150 -17.94 -10.76 -4.07
CA ASP A 150 -18.76 -9.97 -4.98
C ASP A 150 -19.77 -9.10 -4.25
N GLU A 151 -20.37 -9.62 -3.18
CA GLU A 151 -21.30 -8.88 -2.34
C GLU A 151 -20.60 -7.71 -1.60
N TRP A 152 -21.24 -6.55 -1.56
CA TRP A 152 -20.69 -5.31 -0.98
C TRP A 152 -20.23 -5.46 0.47
N TRP A 153 -20.94 -6.24 1.30
CA TRP A 153 -20.61 -6.49 2.71
C TRP A 153 -19.44 -7.49 2.85
N GLN A 154 -19.33 -8.49 1.94
CA GLN A 154 -18.20 -9.42 1.92
C GLN A 154 -16.91 -8.68 1.56
N PHE A 155 -16.96 -7.80 0.55
CA PHE A 155 -15.82 -6.98 0.16
C PHE A 155 -15.38 -6.03 1.28
N TYR A 156 -16.33 -5.45 2.02
CA TYR A 156 -16.03 -4.63 3.19
C TYR A 156 -15.24 -5.42 4.24
N PHE A 157 -15.74 -6.60 4.65
CA PHE A 157 -15.05 -7.44 5.63
C PHE A 157 -13.70 -7.94 5.13
N PHE A 158 -13.59 -8.30 3.86
CA PHE A 158 -12.32 -8.69 3.26
C PHE A 158 -11.29 -7.55 3.32
N THR A 159 -11.70 -6.34 2.96
CA THR A 159 -10.83 -5.14 3.02
C THR A 159 -10.43 -4.81 4.46
N ALA A 160 -11.38 -4.87 5.40
CA ALA A 160 -11.12 -4.63 6.82
C ALA A 160 -10.16 -5.70 7.41
N ALA A 161 -10.34 -6.97 7.06
CA ALA A 161 -9.48 -8.07 7.49
C ALA A 161 -8.06 -7.92 6.93
N LEU A 162 -7.93 -7.59 5.64
CA LEU A 162 -6.64 -7.36 5.01
C LEU A 162 -5.92 -6.15 5.63
N TYR A 163 -6.63 -5.05 5.87
CA TYR A 163 -6.10 -3.89 6.58
C TYR A 163 -5.63 -4.26 7.99
N GLY A 164 -6.44 -5.01 8.75
CA GLY A 164 -6.07 -5.50 10.08
C GLY A 164 -4.84 -6.41 10.06
N ALA A 165 -4.77 -7.34 9.11
CA ALA A 165 -3.61 -8.20 8.92
C ALA A 165 -2.34 -7.38 8.60
N CYS A 166 -2.45 -6.37 7.72
CA CYS A 166 -1.33 -5.48 7.42
C CYS A 166 -0.88 -4.66 8.62
N LEU A 167 -1.82 -4.16 9.45
CA LEU A 167 -1.47 -3.48 10.71
C LEU A 167 -0.74 -4.41 11.68
N LEU A 168 -1.16 -5.67 11.79
CA LEU A 168 -0.47 -6.66 12.61
C LEU A 168 0.94 -6.92 12.11
N VAL A 169 1.12 -7.11 10.79
CA VAL A 169 2.45 -7.30 10.19
C VAL A 169 3.33 -6.07 10.42
N LEU A 170 2.80 -4.85 10.21
CA LEU A 170 3.52 -3.61 10.52
C LEU A 170 3.92 -3.54 11.99
N GLY A 171 3.03 -3.94 12.91
CA GLY A 171 3.31 -4.00 14.34
C GLY A 171 4.42 -4.99 14.70
N VAL A 172 4.41 -6.17 14.07
CA VAL A 172 5.47 -7.19 14.21
C VAL A 172 6.79 -6.67 13.66
N VAL A 173 6.79 -6.10 12.46
CA VAL A 173 7.99 -5.50 11.83
C VAL A 173 8.55 -4.39 12.71
N ALA A 174 7.70 -3.50 13.23
CA ALA A 174 8.14 -2.40 14.08
C ALA A 174 8.79 -2.84 15.40
N ARG A 175 8.41 -4.02 15.91
CA ARG A 175 8.97 -4.61 17.16
C ARG A 175 10.08 -5.62 16.90
N SER A 176 10.31 -6.01 15.66
CA SER A 176 11.35 -6.97 15.26
C SER A 176 12.76 -6.35 15.34
N PRO A 177 13.83 -7.18 15.34
CA PRO A 177 15.21 -6.69 15.20
C PRO A 177 15.41 -5.85 13.93
N PHE A 178 14.69 -6.16 12.84
CA PHE A 178 14.71 -5.38 11.62
C PHE A 178 14.15 -3.96 11.83
N GLY A 179 13.02 -3.81 12.55
CA GLY A 179 12.46 -2.50 12.91
C GLY A 179 13.40 -1.67 13.78
N LEU A 180 14.13 -2.32 14.70
CA LEU A 180 15.19 -1.66 15.51
C LEU A 180 16.33 -1.19 14.61
N THR A 181 16.77 -2.00 13.66
CA THR A 181 17.79 -1.62 12.67
C THR A 181 17.36 -0.40 11.87
N LEU A 182 16.10 -0.35 11.39
CA LEU A 182 15.58 0.79 10.65
C LEU A 182 15.57 2.09 11.48
N ARG A 183 15.20 2.00 12.77
CA ARG A 183 15.28 3.16 13.69
C ARG A 183 16.72 3.62 13.88
N GLY A 184 17.67 2.69 14.05
CA GLY A 184 19.09 3.02 14.12
C GLY A 184 19.59 3.70 12.83
N VAL A 185 19.17 3.21 11.66
CA VAL A 185 19.47 3.83 10.35
C VAL A 185 18.87 5.24 10.24
N ARG A 186 17.66 5.45 10.78
CA ARG A 186 17.02 6.76 10.81
C ARG A 186 17.79 7.76 11.67
N GLU A 187 18.27 7.32 12.85
CA GLU A 187 18.98 8.20 13.79
C GLU A 187 20.40 8.53 13.31
N SER A 188 21.17 7.53 12.87
CA SER A 188 22.56 7.72 12.43
C SER A 188 22.99 6.60 11.49
N PRO A 189 22.89 6.79 10.16
CA PRO A 189 23.34 5.80 9.18
C PRO A 189 24.83 5.46 9.33
N SER A 190 25.68 6.46 9.63
CA SER A 190 27.13 6.28 9.80
C SER A 190 27.46 5.38 10.98
N ARG A 191 26.78 5.58 12.11
CA ARG A 191 26.95 4.75 13.32
C ARG A 191 26.55 3.31 13.06
N MET A 192 25.43 3.08 12.35
CA MET A 192 24.97 1.74 12.00
C MET A 192 25.96 1.02 11.08
N THR A 193 26.57 1.75 10.13
CA THR A 193 27.62 1.19 9.26
C THR A 193 28.86 0.80 10.08
N SER A 194 29.30 1.64 11.05
CA SER A 194 30.42 1.33 11.93
C SER A 194 30.19 0.12 12.83
N LEU A 195 28.90 -0.17 13.15
CA LEU A 195 28.49 -1.37 13.90
C LEU A 195 28.36 -2.62 13.00
N GLY A 196 28.68 -2.52 11.68
CA GLY A 196 28.65 -3.63 10.73
C GLY A 196 27.29 -3.88 10.07
N TYR A 197 26.28 -3.02 10.30
CA TYR A 197 24.97 -3.17 9.64
C TYR A 197 25.00 -2.63 8.21
N SER A 198 24.39 -3.37 7.28
CA SER A 198 24.21 -2.91 5.91
C SER A 198 23.02 -1.96 5.80
N VAL A 199 23.28 -0.64 5.90
CA VAL A 199 22.25 0.41 5.78
C VAL A 199 21.51 0.33 4.44
N THR A 200 22.23 0.05 3.35
CA THR A 200 21.67 -0.08 2.00
C THR A 200 20.69 -1.24 1.90
N ALA A 201 21.08 -2.43 2.43
CA ALA A 201 20.19 -3.59 2.43
C ALA A 201 18.96 -3.37 3.31
N ALA A 202 19.11 -2.73 4.47
CA ALA A 202 17.98 -2.41 5.35
C ALA A 202 16.97 -1.47 4.66
N LYS A 203 17.43 -0.43 3.96
CA LYS A 203 16.58 0.46 3.17
C LYS A 203 15.91 -0.25 1.98
N PHE A 204 16.67 -1.08 1.25
CA PHE A 204 16.13 -1.87 0.14
C PHE A 204 14.94 -2.73 0.60
N VAL A 205 15.13 -3.52 1.64
CA VAL A 205 14.08 -4.39 2.19
C VAL A 205 12.88 -3.58 2.70
N ALA A 206 13.13 -2.44 3.36
CA ALA A 206 12.05 -1.57 3.85
C ALA A 206 11.19 -1.02 2.70
N VAL A 207 11.80 -0.58 1.59
CA VAL A 207 11.09 -0.07 0.40
C VAL A 207 10.29 -1.18 -0.26
N VAL A 208 10.83 -2.39 -0.40
CA VAL A 208 10.11 -3.54 -0.98
C VAL A 208 8.91 -3.94 -0.12
N ILE A 209 9.08 -4.07 1.20
CA ILE A 209 7.97 -4.38 2.12
C ILE A 209 6.88 -3.31 2.04
N SER A 210 7.27 -2.04 2.11
CA SER A 210 6.35 -0.91 1.98
C SER A 210 5.61 -0.95 0.64
N GLY A 211 6.32 -1.28 -0.44
CA GLY A 211 5.74 -1.42 -1.78
C GLY A 211 4.69 -2.52 -1.88
N VAL A 212 4.90 -3.67 -1.22
CA VAL A 212 3.89 -4.75 -1.16
C VAL A 212 2.59 -4.26 -0.51
N PHE A 213 2.68 -3.51 0.58
CA PHE A 213 1.48 -2.91 1.21
C PHE A 213 0.81 -1.87 0.29
N ALA A 214 1.59 -1.03 -0.39
CA ALA A 214 1.05 -0.07 -1.34
C ALA A 214 0.35 -0.76 -2.53
N GLY A 215 0.96 -1.82 -3.07
CA GLY A 215 0.37 -2.60 -4.17
C GLY A 215 -0.92 -3.31 -3.76
N SER A 216 -0.98 -3.87 -2.54
CA SER A 216 -2.23 -4.48 -2.04
C SER A 216 -3.35 -3.44 -1.87
N ALA A 217 -3.05 -2.21 -1.45
CA ALA A 217 -4.01 -1.12 -1.44
C ALA A 217 -4.49 -0.78 -2.87
N GLY A 218 -3.59 -0.82 -3.85
CA GLY A 218 -3.92 -0.63 -5.27
C GLY A 218 -4.87 -1.70 -5.81
N VAL A 219 -4.62 -2.98 -5.51
CA VAL A 219 -5.49 -4.10 -5.89
C VAL A 219 -6.91 -3.90 -5.33
N LEU A 220 -7.03 -3.60 -4.03
CA LEU A 220 -8.31 -3.33 -3.40
C LEU A 220 -9.03 -2.14 -4.01
N LEU A 221 -8.28 -1.09 -4.37
CA LEU A 221 -8.85 0.10 -5.01
C LEU A 221 -9.42 -0.22 -6.40
N ALA A 222 -8.73 -1.04 -7.21
CA ALA A 222 -9.19 -1.47 -8.51
C ALA A 222 -10.50 -2.26 -8.42
N TRP A 223 -10.60 -3.21 -7.48
CA TRP A 223 -11.83 -3.97 -7.24
C TRP A 223 -12.95 -3.12 -6.64
N ASN A 224 -12.61 -2.13 -5.79
CA ASN A 224 -13.63 -1.26 -5.22
C ASN A 224 -14.26 -0.30 -6.23
N SER A 225 -13.44 0.22 -7.15
CA SER A 225 -13.87 1.20 -8.16
C SER A 225 -14.43 0.57 -9.42
N GLU A 226 -14.16 -0.73 -9.67
CA GLU A 226 -14.49 -1.47 -10.92
C GLU A 226 -13.99 -0.75 -12.19
N PHE A 227 -13.14 0.25 -11.97
CA PHE A 227 -12.56 1.14 -12.97
C PHE A 227 -11.15 1.54 -12.55
N MET A 228 -10.23 1.54 -13.51
CA MET A 228 -8.85 1.93 -13.27
C MET A 228 -8.39 2.98 -14.28
N SER A 229 -7.98 4.14 -13.80
CA SER A 229 -7.44 5.22 -14.64
C SER A 229 -6.04 5.62 -14.19
N PRO A 230 -5.24 6.27 -15.07
CA PRO A 230 -3.90 6.73 -14.72
C PRO A 230 -3.86 7.70 -13.53
N SER A 231 -4.96 8.40 -13.25
CA SER A 231 -5.06 9.34 -12.12
C SER A 231 -4.76 8.71 -10.75
N VAL A 232 -4.87 7.38 -10.61
CA VAL A 232 -4.49 6.66 -9.39
C VAL A 232 -2.99 6.76 -9.09
N ALA A 233 -2.15 6.81 -10.13
CA ALA A 233 -0.70 7.02 -9.99
C ALA A 233 -0.31 8.50 -9.82
N SER A 234 -1.28 9.42 -9.85
CA SER A 234 -1.00 10.85 -9.78
C SER A 234 -0.48 11.29 -8.41
N PHE A 235 0.31 12.36 -8.42
CA PHE A 235 0.87 12.98 -7.23
C PHE A 235 -0.16 13.34 -6.16
N SER A 236 -1.35 13.81 -6.57
CA SER A 236 -2.42 14.20 -5.64
C SER A 236 -2.87 13.07 -4.72
N ARG A 237 -2.76 11.81 -5.15
CA ARG A 237 -3.10 10.64 -4.31
C ARG A 237 -1.95 10.17 -3.41
N SER A 238 -0.71 10.55 -3.71
CA SER A 238 0.44 10.24 -2.83
C SER A 238 0.61 11.26 -1.70
N ALA A 239 0.01 12.44 -1.85
CA ALA A 239 0.15 13.55 -0.89
C ALA A 239 -0.97 13.61 0.16
N LEU A 240 -2.01 12.76 0.03
CA LEU A 240 -3.08 12.55 1.02
C LEU A 240 -2.68 11.49 2.03
#